data_5c451242a8c96980d295c1bcda9c7bd7
#
_entry.id   5c451242a8c96980d295c1bcda9c7bd7
#
_cell.length_a   1.000
_cell.length_b   1.000
_cell.length_c   1.000
_cell.angle_alpha   90.00
_cell.angle_beta   90.00
_cell.angle_gamma   90.00
#
_symmetry.space_group_name_H-M   'P 1'
#
loop_
_entity.id
_entity.type
_entity.pdbx_description
1 polymer ?
#
loop_
_entity_poly.entity_id
_entity_poly.type
_entity_poly.pdbx_seq_one_letter_code
_entity_poly.pdbx_strand_id
1 'polypeptide(L)'
;KICFIFLRILLKMLFGKKAIVEHNRYYFKLCAKHINMNKVRLCDYIFFPGGAQISAFVNFEKPIIYYTDATFHIMIDYYWHGLSSWLITQGEHYEKEAIKNAFINIRSSQWAAASVINDYDGCLQRNYVLEFGANFDDKDLLHATPYKSGALNILFSGVDWIRKGGEVAVKTVQLLNKRGINSCLFIVGLSEIPLKYANLPFVRIMGFLDKNNPEHYRKYVDIVKNSHLLLLPTNAECSAIVFSESSAFGLPIFTYDTGGTGNYVIDGVNGYKLPLAAREQEFADAIEKSLESNEFLQLHKGGITLFNERLNWSTWSKRFRKIMEENNL
;
A
#
# COMPACT_ATOMS: atom_id res chain seq x y z
N LYS A 1 -3.05 20.33 -16.31
CA LYS A 1 -3.96 19.55 -15.41
C LYS A 1 -5.43 19.72 -15.82
N ILE A 2 -5.94 20.96 -16.04
CA ILE A 2 -7.36 21.24 -16.38
C ILE A 2 -7.81 20.50 -17.65
N CYS A 3 -7.01 20.51 -18.72
CA CYS A 3 -7.30 19.82 -19.98
C CYS A 3 -7.48 18.30 -19.81
N PHE A 4 -6.69 17.68 -18.94
CA PHE A 4 -6.77 16.23 -18.65
C PHE A 4 -7.98 15.88 -17.80
N ILE A 5 -8.39 16.74 -16.88
CA ILE A 5 -9.63 16.56 -16.10
C ILE A 5 -10.85 16.62 -17.05
N PHE A 6 -10.87 17.58 -17.97
CA PHE A 6 -11.91 17.69 -18.99
C PHE A 6 -11.96 16.46 -19.90
N LEU A 7 -10.82 15.96 -20.33
CA LEU A 7 -10.72 14.76 -21.15
C LEU A 7 -11.21 13.51 -20.39
N ARG A 8 -10.90 13.38 -19.09
CA ARG A 8 -11.45 12.31 -18.22
C ARG A 8 -12.97 12.35 -18.14
N ILE A 9 -13.54 13.55 -17.93
CA ILE A 9 -14.99 13.74 -17.84
C ILE A 9 -15.63 13.43 -19.18
N LEU A 10 -15.09 13.93 -20.28
CA LEU A 10 -15.60 13.73 -21.64
C LEU A 10 -15.58 12.23 -22.04
N LEU A 11 -14.48 11.54 -21.79
CA LEU A 11 -14.35 10.11 -22.07
C LEU A 11 -15.29 9.25 -21.21
N LYS A 12 -15.49 9.64 -19.94
CA LYS A 12 -16.46 9.00 -19.06
C LYS A 12 -17.91 9.20 -19.54
N MET A 13 -18.23 10.42 -20.00
CA MET A 13 -19.57 10.75 -20.51
C MET A 13 -19.87 10.05 -21.85
N LEU A 14 -18.90 10.01 -22.78
CA LEU A 14 -19.09 9.47 -24.12
C LEU A 14 -19.03 7.95 -24.19
N PHE A 15 -18.19 7.32 -23.36
CA PHE A 15 -17.87 5.88 -23.49
C PHE A 15 -18.12 5.08 -22.22
N GLY A 16 -18.54 5.70 -21.11
CA GLY A 16 -18.74 5.03 -19.82
C GLY A 16 -17.47 4.41 -19.22
N LYS A 17 -16.31 4.63 -19.84
CA LYS A 17 -15.03 3.98 -19.50
C LYS A 17 -14.14 4.91 -18.66
N LYS A 18 -13.42 4.34 -17.70
CA LYS A 18 -12.39 5.08 -16.96
C LYS A 18 -11.24 5.42 -17.90
N ALA A 19 -10.83 6.68 -17.93
CA ALA A 19 -9.63 7.13 -18.62
C ALA A 19 -8.54 7.44 -17.59
N ILE A 20 -7.47 6.64 -17.58
CA ILE A 20 -6.23 6.96 -16.87
C ILE A 20 -5.38 7.76 -17.84
N VAL A 21 -5.53 9.08 -17.78
CA VAL A 21 -4.92 10.00 -18.75
C VAL A 21 -3.39 10.04 -18.60
N GLU A 22 -2.88 9.64 -17.43
CA GLU A 22 -1.47 9.66 -17.09
C GLU A 22 -0.65 8.53 -17.73
N HIS A 23 -1.30 7.52 -18.36
CA HIS A 23 -0.63 6.35 -18.96
C HIS A 23 -0.75 6.32 -20.48
N ASN A 24 -0.53 7.45 -21.14
CA ASN A 24 -0.55 7.52 -22.61
C ASN A 24 0.59 8.34 -23.18
N ARG A 25 0.84 8.13 -24.48
CA ARG A 25 1.91 8.79 -25.25
C ARG A 25 1.97 10.31 -25.09
N TYR A 26 0.82 10.96 -25.14
CA TYR A 26 0.75 12.43 -25.13
C TYR A 26 1.16 13.00 -23.79
N TYR A 27 0.73 12.35 -22.71
CA TYR A 27 1.11 12.73 -21.36
C TYR A 27 2.62 12.58 -21.14
N PHE A 28 3.18 11.40 -21.45
CA PHE A 28 4.61 11.14 -21.26
C PHE A 28 5.48 12.06 -22.13
N LYS A 29 5.08 12.29 -23.40
CA LYS A 29 5.78 13.22 -24.29
C LYS A 29 5.74 14.67 -23.79
N LEU A 30 4.62 15.08 -23.18
CA LEU A 30 4.50 16.40 -22.56
C LEU A 30 5.42 16.52 -21.34
N CYS A 31 5.43 15.53 -20.46
CA CYS A 31 6.33 15.51 -19.30
C CYS A 31 7.81 15.54 -19.72
N ALA A 32 8.16 14.76 -20.73
CA ALA A 32 9.51 14.69 -21.29
C ALA A 32 10.05 16.07 -21.73
N LYS A 33 9.20 16.90 -22.35
CA LYS A 33 9.58 18.26 -22.76
C LYS A 33 9.94 19.22 -21.62
N HIS A 34 9.51 18.91 -20.39
CA HIS A 34 9.76 19.75 -19.22
C HIS A 34 10.97 19.30 -18.39
N ILE A 35 11.68 18.28 -18.84
CA ILE A 35 12.88 17.80 -18.15
C ILE A 35 14.05 18.75 -18.43
N ASN A 36 14.69 19.21 -17.36
CA ASN A 36 15.87 20.03 -17.45
C ASN A 36 17.13 19.16 -17.66
N MET A 37 17.51 18.94 -18.93
CA MET A 37 18.66 18.09 -19.29
C MET A 37 19.99 18.62 -18.75
N ASN A 38 20.14 19.92 -18.49
CA ASN A 38 21.35 20.46 -17.89
C ASN A 38 21.51 19.96 -16.44
N LYS A 39 20.40 19.82 -15.69
CA LYS A 39 20.44 19.22 -14.35
C LYS A 39 20.70 17.71 -14.43
N VAL A 40 20.13 17.03 -15.40
CA VAL A 40 20.35 15.58 -15.62
C VAL A 40 21.81 15.26 -15.83
N ARG A 41 22.53 16.07 -16.64
CA ARG A 41 23.97 15.87 -16.91
C ARG A 41 24.85 15.95 -15.66
N LEU A 42 24.40 16.65 -14.62
CA LEU A 42 25.12 16.82 -13.35
C LEU A 42 24.86 15.68 -12.34
N CYS A 43 23.97 14.73 -12.66
CA CYS A 43 23.65 13.61 -11.79
C CYS A 43 24.42 12.36 -12.22
N ASP A 44 24.69 11.46 -11.27
CA ASP A 44 25.29 10.16 -11.55
C ASP A 44 24.26 9.14 -12.05
N TYR A 45 23.02 9.21 -11.55
CA TYR A 45 21.89 8.37 -11.94
C TYR A 45 20.56 9.14 -11.85
N ILE A 46 19.50 8.57 -12.41
CA ILE A 46 18.13 9.10 -12.36
C ILE A 46 17.25 8.15 -11.56
N PHE A 47 16.68 8.64 -10.47
CA PHE A 47 15.71 7.88 -9.65
C PHE A 47 14.28 8.30 -10.00
N PHE A 48 13.47 7.33 -10.48
CA PHE A 48 12.05 7.51 -10.76
C PHE A 48 11.21 6.79 -9.70
N PRO A 49 10.62 7.51 -8.74
CA PRO A 49 9.56 6.95 -7.87
C PRO A 49 8.22 6.97 -8.62
N GLY A 50 8.07 6.08 -9.60
CA GLY A 50 7.00 6.14 -10.61
C GLY A 50 7.37 7.01 -11.82
N GLY A 51 6.62 6.88 -12.93
CA GLY A 51 6.74 7.75 -14.10
C GLY A 51 7.96 7.52 -15.02
N ALA A 52 8.69 6.40 -14.85
CA ALA A 52 9.85 6.07 -15.70
C ALA A 52 9.48 5.88 -17.19
N GLN A 53 8.21 5.78 -17.54
CA GLN A 53 7.69 5.72 -18.91
C GLN A 53 8.12 6.92 -19.75
N ILE A 54 8.51 8.02 -19.12
CA ILE A 54 9.10 9.21 -19.78
C ILE A 54 10.41 8.85 -20.52
N SER A 55 11.15 7.84 -20.07
CA SER A 55 12.38 7.36 -20.69
C SER A 55 12.21 6.85 -22.12
N ALA A 56 10.98 6.56 -22.55
CA ALA A 56 10.67 6.26 -23.95
C ALA A 56 10.79 7.49 -24.88
N PHE A 57 10.90 8.71 -24.32
CA PHE A 57 10.93 9.96 -25.07
C PHE A 57 12.19 10.79 -24.82
N VAL A 58 13.02 10.40 -23.87
CA VAL A 58 14.24 11.12 -23.49
C VAL A 58 15.36 10.12 -23.26
N ASN A 59 16.45 10.26 -24.01
CA ASN A 59 17.68 9.55 -23.70
C ASN A 59 18.43 10.32 -22.58
N PHE A 60 18.45 9.75 -21.39
CA PHE A 60 19.07 10.40 -20.24
C PHE A 60 20.60 10.27 -20.21
N GLU A 61 21.18 9.31 -20.95
CA GLU A 61 22.63 8.98 -20.93
C GLU A 61 23.15 8.71 -19.50
N LYS A 62 22.27 8.35 -18.59
CA LYS A 62 22.52 8.06 -17.18
C LYS A 62 21.77 6.78 -16.79
N PRO A 63 22.30 5.98 -15.85
CA PRO A 63 21.58 4.84 -15.32
C PRO A 63 20.23 5.28 -14.73
N ILE A 64 19.16 4.55 -15.08
CA ILE A 64 17.81 4.78 -14.58
C ILE A 64 17.49 3.75 -13.50
N ILE A 65 17.03 4.21 -12.35
CA ILE A 65 16.49 3.38 -11.29
C ILE A 65 14.99 3.61 -11.25
N TYR A 66 14.21 2.55 -11.53
CA TYR A 66 12.76 2.63 -11.57
C TYR A 66 12.17 1.94 -10.33
N TYR A 67 11.55 2.73 -9.44
CA TYR A 67 10.91 2.27 -8.21
C TYR A 67 9.41 2.54 -8.23
N THR A 68 8.60 1.48 -8.02
CA THR A 68 7.13 1.60 -7.89
C THR A 68 6.54 0.40 -7.17
N ASP A 69 5.27 0.47 -6.78
CA ASP A 69 4.53 -0.57 -6.07
C ASP A 69 3.83 -1.59 -6.97
N ALA A 70 3.67 -1.29 -8.25
CA ALA A 70 3.05 -2.17 -9.23
C ALA A 70 3.58 -1.88 -10.64
N THR A 71 3.46 -2.84 -11.55
CA THR A 71 3.56 -2.63 -12.99
C THR A 71 2.18 -2.25 -13.55
N PHE A 72 2.12 -1.74 -14.78
CA PHE A 72 0.85 -1.41 -15.42
C PHE A 72 -0.04 -2.66 -15.58
N HIS A 73 0.53 -3.81 -15.96
CA HIS A 73 -0.19 -5.05 -16.22
C HIS A 73 -1.03 -5.50 -15.01
N ILE A 74 -0.41 -5.63 -13.86
CA ILE A 74 -1.08 -6.14 -12.66
C ILE A 74 -2.08 -5.16 -12.03
N MET A 75 -2.16 -3.93 -12.54
CA MET A 75 -3.17 -2.95 -12.16
C MET A 75 -4.47 -3.07 -12.96
N ILE A 76 -4.41 -3.70 -14.15
CA ILE A 76 -5.59 -3.94 -15.01
C ILE A 76 -6.54 -4.88 -14.27
N ASP A 77 -7.81 -4.49 -14.19
CA ASP A 77 -8.90 -5.20 -13.49
C ASP A 77 -8.63 -5.50 -11.98
N TYR A 78 -7.53 -5.00 -11.45
CA TYR A 78 -7.22 -5.04 -10.02
C TYR A 78 -7.58 -3.72 -9.31
N TYR A 79 -7.03 -2.60 -9.79
CA TYR A 79 -7.42 -1.24 -9.40
C TYR A 79 -8.15 -0.50 -10.53
N TRP A 80 -7.82 -0.83 -11.77
CA TRP A 80 -8.27 -0.13 -12.95
C TRP A 80 -9.26 -0.98 -13.75
N HIS A 81 -10.52 -0.96 -13.34
CA HIS A 81 -11.57 -1.68 -14.03
C HIS A 81 -12.11 -0.89 -15.23
N GLY A 82 -12.39 -1.58 -16.33
CA GLY A 82 -13.07 -1.03 -17.50
C GLY A 82 -12.23 -0.07 -18.33
N LEU A 83 -10.92 -0.28 -18.41
CA LEU A 83 -10.04 0.46 -19.32
C LEU A 83 -10.38 0.16 -20.79
N SER A 84 -10.18 1.16 -21.67
CA SER A 84 -10.27 0.93 -23.11
C SER A 84 -9.07 0.14 -23.61
N SER A 85 -9.25 -0.69 -24.65
CA SER A 85 -8.15 -1.45 -25.26
C SER A 85 -6.98 -0.55 -25.73
N TRP A 86 -7.30 0.65 -26.22
CA TRP A 86 -6.29 1.63 -26.58
C TRP A 86 -5.42 2.06 -25.39
N LEU A 87 -6.03 2.35 -24.24
CA LEU A 87 -5.28 2.72 -23.02
C LEU A 87 -4.44 1.56 -22.50
N ILE A 88 -4.97 0.34 -22.55
CA ILE A 88 -4.23 -0.87 -22.19
C ILE A 88 -3.00 -1.01 -23.08
N THR A 89 -3.18 -0.96 -24.41
CA THR A 89 -2.05 -1.04 -25.36
C THR A 89 -1.01 0.04 -25.11
N GLN A 90 -1.42 1.28 -24.84
CA GLN A 90 -0.50 2.38 -24.56
C GLN A 90 0.24 2.17 -23.23
N GLY A 91 -0.48 1.84 -22.17
CA GLY A 91 0.09 1.62 -20.85
C GLY A 91 1.10 0.48 -20.83
N GLU A 92 0.74 -0.66 -21.42
CA GLU A 92 1.62 -1.83 -21.57
C GLU A 92 2.89 -1.51 -22.36
N HIS A 93 2.74 -0.81 -23.49
CA HIS A 93 3.87 -0.43 -24.31
C HIS A 93 4.87 0.46 -23.55
N TYR A 94 4.40 1.51 -22.88
CA TYR A 94 5.30 2.44 -22.18
C TYR A 94 5.82 1.88 -20.87
N GLU A 95 5.10 0.99 -20.21
CA GLU A 95 5.64 0.25 -19.06
C GLU A 95 6.79 -0.67 -19.50
N LYS A 96 6.62 -1.39 -20.60
CA LYS A 96 7.68 -2.24 -21.18
C LYS A 96 8.93 -1.42 -21.51
N GLU A 97 8.78 -0.26 -22.16
CA GLU A 97 9.89 0.64 -22.45
C GLU A 97 10.57 1.16 -21.17
N ALA A 98 9.79 1.52 -20.14
CA ALA A 98 10.33 1.98 -18.86
C ALA A 98 11.17 0.91 -18.16
N ILE A 99 10.67 -0.32 -18.12
CA ILE A 99 11.35 -1.47 -17.50
C ILE A 99 12.63 -1.81 -18.28
N LYS A 100 12.57 -1.80 -19.61
CA LYS A 100 13.72 -2.06 -20.50
C LYS A 100 14.81 -0.99 -20.38
N ASN A 101 14.41 0.30 -20.29
CA ASN A 101 15.33 1.43 -20.17
C ASN A 101 15.90 1.58 -18.76
N ALA A 102 15.26 0.99 -17.75
CA ALA A 102 15.77 0.99 -16.39
C ALA A 102 17.01 0.11 -16.27
N PHE A 103 18.08 0.69 -15.71
CA PHE A 103 19.26 -0.08 -15.32
C PHE A 103 18.98 -0.96 -14.12
N ILE A 104 18.17 -0.47 -13.16
CA ILE A 104 17.69 -1.21 -11.98
C ILE A 104 16.18 -1.02 -11.88
N ASN A 105 15.45 -2.13 -11.75
CA ASN A 105 14.04 -2.17 -11.41
C ASN A 105 13.88 -2.52 -9.92
N ILE A 106 13.16 -1.71 -9.17
CA ILE A 106 12.85 -1.95 -7.77
C ILE A 106 11.34 -1.94 -7.60
N ARG A 107 10.80 -2.92 -6.90
CA ARG A 107 9.37 -3.00 -6.57
C ARG A 107 9.19 -3.12 -5.06
N SER A 108 8.03 -2.66 -4.57
CA SER A 108 7.73 -2.70 -3.14
C SER A 108 7.21 -4.06 -2.65
N SER A 109 7.08 -5.03 -3.56
CA SER A 109 6.64 -6.39 -3.23
C SER A 109 7.14 -7.42 -4.24
N GLN A 110 7.20 -8.69 -3.83
CA GLN A 110 7.51 -9.82 -4.71
C GLN A 110 6.45 -9.98 -5.80
N TRP A 111 5.17 -9.73 -5.48
CA TRP A 111 4.09 -9.74 -6.44
C TRP A 111 4.34 -8.79 -7.62
N ALA A 112 4.74 -7.55 -7.31
CA ALA A 112 5.07 -6.56 -8.34
C ALA A 112 6.40 -6.86 -9.05
N ALA A 113 7.41 -7.38 -8.33
CA ALA A 113 8.69 -7.77 -8.91
C ALA A 113 8.55 -8.97 -9.86
N ALA A 114 7.69 -9.94 -9.54
CA ALA A 114 7.40 -11.06 -10.42
C ALA A 114 6.81 -10.59 -11.77
N SER A 115 5.95 -9.60 -11.76
CA SER A 115 5.38 -9.03 -12.99
C SER A 115 6.43 -8.38 -13.90
N VAL A 116 7.48 -7.76 -13.35
CA VAL A 116 8.60 -7.22 -14.16
C VAL A 116 9.23 -8.32 -15.03
N ILE A 117 9.35 -9.53 -14.49
CA ILE A 117 9.94 -10.68 -15.20
C ILE A 117 8.91 -11.35 -16.11
N ASN A 118 7.74 -11.68 -15.56
CA ASN A 118 6.77 -12.55 -16.23
C ASN A 118 6.02 -11.83 -17.37
N ASP A 119 5.71 -10.54 -17.18
CA ASP A 119 4.87 -9.78 -18.10
C ASP A 119 5.68 -8.87 -19.03
N TYR A 120 6.92 -8.51 -18.65
CA TYR A 120 7.73 -7.52 -19.37
C TYR A 120 9.13 -7.99 -19.75
N ASP A 121 9.49 -9.24 -19.54
CA ASP A 121 10.82 -9.81 -19.84
C ASP A 121 11.96 -9.02 -19.16
N GLY A 122 11.72 -8.49 -17.97
CA GLY A 122 12.73 -7.71 -17.24
C GLY A 122 13.94 -8.54 -16.80
N CYS A 123 15.05 -7.88 -16.58
CA CYS A 123 16.29 -8.55 -16.16
C CYS A 123 16.22 -8.99 -14.69
N LEU A 124 16.25 -10.29 -14.45
CA LEU A 124 16.16 -10.87 -13.10
C LEU A 124 17.28 -10.36 -12.17
N GLN A 125 18.52 -10.24 -12.68
CA GLN A 125 19.69 -9.82 -11.91
C GLN A 125 19.65 -8.33 -11.49
N ARG A 126 18.75 -7.55 -12.10
CA ARG A 126 18.55 -6.11 -11.82
C ARG A 126 17.15 -5.78 -11.37
N ASN A 127 16.45 -6.80 -10.81
CA ASN A 127 15.09 -6.67 -10.29
C ASN A 127 15.09 -6.95 -8.78
N TYR A 128 14.79 -5.95 -7.99
CA TYR A 128 14.90 -5.97 -6.53
C TYR A 128 13.56 -5.68 -5.86
N VAL A 129 13.46 -6.08 -4.60
CA VAL A 129 12.32 -5.74 -3.74
C VAL A 129 12.78 -4.89 -2.56
N LEU A 130 12.16 -3.72 -2.43
CA LEU A 130 12.28 -2.84 -1.26
C LEU A 130 10.89 -2.41 -0.83
N GLU A 131 10.43 -2.91 0.28
CA GLU A 131 9.13 -2.58 0.86
C GLU A 131 9.08 -1.11 1.30
N PHE A 132 7.91 -0.47 1.25
CA PHE A 132 7.72 0.88 1.80
C PHE A 132 7.84 0.87 3.32
N GLY A 133 8.53 1.88 3.86
CA GLY A 133 8.62 2.13 5.29
C GLY A 133 7.36 2.76 5.87
N ALA A 134 7.21 2.72 7.19
CA ALA A 134 6.17 3.43 7.90
C ALA A 134 6.38 4.96 7.82
N ASN A 135 5.29 5.70 7.67
CA ASN A 135 5.31 7.17 7.60
C ASN A 135 5.02 7.79 8.98
N PHE A 136 5.92 7.54 9.92
CA PHE A 136 5.95 8.18 11.24
C PHE A 136 7.33 8.78 11.51
N ASP A 137 7.37 9.82 12.34
CA ASP A 137 8.61 10.34 12.89
C ASP A 137 9.17 9.35 13.92
N ASP A 138 10.50 9.11 13.91
CA ASP A 138 11.14 8.14 14.82
C ASP A 138 10.86 8.42 16.30
N LYS A 139 10.72 9.71 16.69
CA LYS A 139 10.38 10.14 18.05
C LYS A 139 9.00 9.71 18.54
N ASP A 140 8.07 9.42 17.61
CA ASP A 140 6.69 9.07 17.89
C ASP A 140 6.46 7.54 17.86
N LEU A 141 7.50 6.76 17.52
CA LEU A 141 7.49 5.29 17.49
C LEU A 141 7.55 4.71 18.92
N LEU A 142 6.45 4.87 19.63
CA LEU A 142 6.23 4.23 20.92
C LEU A 142 5.34 3.00 20.71
N HIS A 143 5.86 1.82 20.99
CA HIS A 143 5.09 0.59 20.83
C HIS A 143 3.75 0.66 21.55
N ALA A 144 2.69 0.20 20.89
CA ALA A 144 1.39 0.04 21.52
C ALA A 144 1.47 -0.95 22.69
N THR A 145 0.61 -0.79 23.68
CA THR A 145 0.51 -1.78 24.74
C THR A 145 -0.18 -3.03 24.20
N PRO A 146 0.44 -4.23 24.29
CA PRO A 146 -0.22 -5.45 23.85
C PRO A 146 -1.54 -5.65 24.61
N TYR A 147 -2.56 -6.12 23.90
CA TYR A 147 -3.84 -6.47 24.54
C TYR A 147 -3.64 -7.55 25.62
N LYS A 148 -4.22 -7.30 26.78
CA LYS A 148 -4.23 -8.27 27.88
C LYS A 148 -5.66 -8.63 28.29
N SER A 149 -6.51 -7.62 28.48
CA SER A 149 -7.91 -7.77 28.89
C SER A 149 -8.66 -6.45 28.71
N GLY A 150 -9.98 -6.49 28.80
CA GLY A 150 -10.83 -5.31 28.69
C GLY A 150 -11.36 -5.07 27.27
N ALA A 151 -11.44 -3.82 26.84
CA ALA A 151 -11.92 -3.49 25.50
C ALA A 151 -10.83 -3.69 24.46
N LEU A 152 -11.11 -4.49 23.41
CA LEU A 152 -10.24 -4.70 22.26
C LEU A 152 -10.43 -3.55 21.26
N ASN A 153 -9.49 -2.64 21.20
CA ASN A 153 -9.49 -1.54 20.25
C ASN A 153 -8.93 -1.99 18.90
N ILE A 154 -9.73 -1.94 17.88
CA ILE A 154 -9.43 -2.42 16.52
C ILE A 154 -9.31 -1.21 15.60
N LEU A 155 -8.18 -1.07 14.91
CA LEU A 155 -7.95 -0.05 13.91
C LEU A 155 -8.42 -0.54 12.54
N PHE A 156 -9.17 0.31 11.83
CA PHE A 156 -9.39 0.25 10.40
C PHE A 156 -8.88 1.55 9.79
N SER A 157 -7.89 1.50 8.89
CA SER A 157 -7.32 2.71 8.28
C SER A 157 -7.29 2.61 6.77
N GLY A 158 -8.09 3.44 6.09
CA GLY A 158 -8.20 3.46 4.64
C GLY A 158 -9.19 4.50 4.14
N VAL A 159 -9.07 4.87 2.86
CA VAL A 159 -9.85 5.96 2.23
C VAL A 159 -10.92 5.45 1.25
N ASP A 160 -11.13 4.14 1.16
CA ASP A 160 -12.10 3.51 0.27
C ASP A 160 -12.82 2.39 1.01
N TRP A 161 -14.10 2.60 1.30
CA TRP A 161 -14.91 1.68 2.08
C TRP A 161 -15.03 0.29 1.46
N ILE A 162 -15.30 0.24 0.16
CA ILE A 162 -15.56 -1.03 -0.55
C ILE A 162 -14.27 -1.81 -0.73
N ARG A 163 -13.26 -1.17 -1.33
CA ARG A 163 -11.98 -1.82 -1.61
C ARG A 163 -11.27 -2.26 -0.34
N LYS A 164 -11.34 -1.47 0.72
CA LYS A 164 -10.68 -1.77 2.01
C LYS A 164 -11.47 -2.73 2.91
N GLY A 165 -12.66 -3.19 2.45
CA GLY A 165 -13.43 -4.21 3.16
C GLY A 165 -14.10 -3.72 4.44
N GLY A 166 -14.54 -2.46 4.47
CA GLY A 166 -15.15 -1.85 5.66
C GLY A 166 -16.37 -2.60 6.18
N GLU A 167 -17.20 -3.17 5.29
CA GLU A 167 -18.35 -3.99 5.70
C GLU A 167 -17.92 -5.26 6.45
N VAL A 168 -16.91 -5.97 5.94
CA VAL A 168 -16.36 -7.17 6.60
C VAL A 168 -15.79 -6.79 7.96
N ALA A 169 -15.03 -5.70 8.03
CA ALA A 169 -14.45 -5.24 9.30
C ALA A 169 -15.51 -4.95 10.37
N VAL A 170 -16.57 -4.20 10.03
CA VAL A 170 -17.67 -3.91 10.97
C VAL A 170 -18.39 -5.18 11.41
N LYS A 171 -18.72 -6.08 10.47
CA LYS A 171 -19.39 -7.35 10.78
C LYS A 171 -18.53 -8.27 11.63
N THR A 172 -17.21 -8.31 11.40
CA THR A 172 -16.25 -9.03 12.26
C THR A 172 -16.30 -8.51 13.68
N VAL A 173 -16.23 -7.20 13.90
CA VAL A 173 -16.30 -6.60 15.25
C VAL A 173 -17.66 -6.82 15.89
N GLN A 174 -18.75 -6.77 15.13
CA GLN A 174 -20.09 -7.13 15.61
C GLN A 174 -20.15 -8.58 16.10
N LEU A 175 -19.50 -9.49 15.39
CA LEU A 175 -19.46 -10.91 15.75
C LEU A 175 -18.60 -11.14 17.00
N LEU A 176 -17.43 -10.50 17.13
CA LEU A 176 -16.60 -10.55 18.33
C LEU A 176 -17.38 -10.08 19.57
N ASN A 177 -18.12 -8.97 19.46
CA ASN A 177 -18.98 -8.48 20.54
C ASN A 177 -20.09 -9.48 20.90
N LYS A 178 -20.73 -10.15 19.93
CA LYS A 178 -21.72 -11.21 20.19
C LYS A 178 -21.14 -12.42 20.90
N ARG A 179 -19.84 -12.70 20.72
CA ARG A 179 -19.10 -13.77 21.38
C ARG A 179 -18.56 -13.35 22.76
N GLY A 180 -18.86 -12.14 23.23
CA GLY A 180 -18.43 -11.64 24.54
C GLY A 180 -17.05 -10.98 24.54
N ILE A 181 -16.39 -10.85 23.38
CA ILE A 181 -15.13 -10.11 23.24
C ILE A 181 -15.48 -8.62 23.03
N ASN A 182 -15.49 -7.85 24.11
CA ASN A 182 -15.81 -6.42 24.08
C ASN A 182 -14.84 -5.68 23.13
N SER A 183 -15.32 -5.28 21.95
CA SER A 183 -14.49 -4.74 20.88
C SER A 183 -15.02 -3.42 20.35
N CYS A 184 -14.12 -2.49 20.01
CA CYS A 184 -14.42 -1.19 19.42
C CYS A 184 -13.64 -0.98 18.14
N LEU A 185 -14.29 -0.52 17.05
CA LEU A 185 -13.68 -0.28 15.73
C LEU A 185 -13.45 1.21 15.52
N PHE A 186 -12.19 1.61 15.39
CA PHE A 186 -11.78 2.97 15.06
C PHE A 186 -11.53 3.05 13.54
N ILE A 187 -12.37 3.82 12.83
CA ILE A 187 -12.31 3.99 11.37
C ILE A 187 -11.63 5.31 11.05
N VAL A 188 -10.43 5.23 10.48
CA VAL A 188 -9.63 6.38 10.05
C VAL A 188 -9.55 6.42 8.53
N GLY A 189 -9.59 7.63 7.95
CA GLY A 189 -9.48 7.89 6.53
C GLY A 189 -10.82 8.09 5.81
N LEU A 190 -11.93 7.77 6.46
CA LEU A 190 -13.28 7.94 5.93
C LEU A 190 -14.07 8.91 6.83
N SER A 191 -14.64 9.96 6.23
CA SER A 191 -15.52 10.89 6.92
C SER A 191 -16.95 10.37 6.97
N GLU A 192 -17.33 9.53 6.03
CA GLU A 192 -18.66 8.94 5.91
C GLU A 192 -18.56 7.45 5.60
N ILE A 193 -19.45 6.67 6.20
CA ILE A 193 -19.65 5.25 5.95
C ILE A 193 -21.15 4.97 5.80
N PRO A 194 -21.60 3.79 5.29
CA PRO A 194 -23.02 3.50 5.20
C PRO A 194 -23.75 3.68 6.54
N LEU A 195 -24.87 4.41 6.55
CA LEU A 195 -25.64 4.79 7.74
C LEU A 195 -25.97 3.62 8.68
N LYS A 196 -26.23 2.43 8.08
CA LYS A 196 -26.51 1.21 8.84
C LYS A 196 -25.38 0.77 9.78
N TYR A 197 -24.15 1.27 9.56
CA TYR A 197 -22.97 0.97 10.37
C TYR A 197 -22.52 2.16 11.23
N ALA A 198 -22.81 3.38 10.79
CA ALA A 198 -22.32 4.60 11.44
C ALA A 198 -22.82 4.76 12.90
N ASN A 199 -24.03 4.28 13.18
CA ASN A 199 -24.68 4.43 14.49
C ASN A 199 -24.47 3.21 15.41
N LEU A 200 -23.66 2.24 15.04
CA LEU A 200 -23.40 1.09 15.91
C LEU A 200 -22.55 1.52 17.14
N PRO A 201 -22.90 1.03 18.33
CA PRO A 201 -22.30 1.53 19.58
C PRO A 201 -20.80 1.27 19.71
N PHE A 202 -20.27 0.32 18.95
CA PHE A 202 -18.86 -0.06 18.92
C PHE A 202 -18.07 0.56 17.75
N VAL A 203 -18.69 1.40 16.89
CA VAL A 203 -18.03 2.07 15.77
C VAL A 203 -17.66 3.51 16.15
N ARG A 204 -16.43 3.91 15.84
CA ARG A 204 -15.91 5.26 16.05
C ARG A 204 -15.33 5.78 14.73
N ILE A 205 -16.02 6.72 14.09
CA ILE A 205 -15.56 7.35 12.83
C ILE A 205 -14.66 8.53 13.21
N MET A 206 -13.37 8.42 12.89
CA MET A 206 -12.34 9.42 13.23
C MET A 206 -12.14 10.46 12.12
N GLY A 207 -12.72 10.21 10.93
CA GLY A 207 -12.59 11.08 9.77
C GLY A 207 -11.26 10.91 9.03
N PHE A 208 -11.06 11.76 8.02
CA PHE A 208 -9.79 11.84 7.31
C PHE A 208 -8.78 12.66 8.14
N LEU A 209 -7.63 12.06 8.42
CA LEU A 209 -6.53 12.68 9.16
C LEU A 209 -5.37 12.94 8.20
N ASP A 210 -5.16 14.21 7.85
CA ASP A 210 -4.02 14.63 7.03
C ASP A 210 -2.74 14.66 7.86
N LYS A 211 -1.81 13.77 7.57
CA LYS A 211 -0.53 13.68 8.28
C LYS A 211 0.39 14.89 8.09
N ASN A 212 0.12 15.76 7.11
CA ASN A 212 0.84 17.03 6.96
C ASN A 212 0.33 18.09 7.95
N ASN A 213 -0.82 17.87 8.58
CA ASN A 213 -1.34 18.71 9.64
C ASN A 213 -0.86 18.16 11.00
N PRO A 214 -0.12 18.92 11.82
CA PRO A 214 0.45 18.42 13.08
C PRO A 214 -0.58 17.93 14.11
N GLU A 215 -1.80 18.50 14.12
CA GLU A 215 -2.86 18.08 15.03
C GLU A 215 -3.46 16.74 14.57
N HIS A 216 -3.76 16.61 13.26
CA HIS A 216 -4.25 15.36 12.68
C HIS A 216 -3.20 14.24 12.81
N TYR A 217 -1.93 14.56 12.61
CA TYR A 217 -0.83 13.60 12.77
C TYR A 217 -0.77 13.07 14.21
N ARG A 218 -0.76 13.95 15.23
CA ARG A 218 -0.78 13.55 16.64
C ARG A 218 -1.99 12.69 16.96
N LYS A 219 -3.19 13.10 16.51
CA LYS A 219 -4.41 12.32 16.69
C LYS A 219 -4.31 10.94 16.06
N TYR A 220 -3.68 10.82 14.88
CA TYR A 220 -3.47 9.52 14.22
C TYR A 220 -2.49 8.64 15.01
N VAL A 221 -1.37 9.20 15.47
CA VAL A 221 -0.41 8.51 16.35
C VAL A 221 -1.10 7.99 17.61
N ASP A 222 -1.91 8.82 18.27
CA ASP A 222 -2.65 8.44 19.48
C ASP A 222 -3.65 7.29 19.23
N ILE A 223 -4.36 7.33 18.09
CA ILE A 223 -5.29 6.26 17.71
C ILE A 223 -4.53 4.95 17.50
N VAL A 224 -3.45 4.97 16.71
CA VAL A 224 -2.64 3.78 16.42
C VAL A 224 -2.05 3.21 17.71
N LYS A 225 -1.47 4.07 18.57
CA LYS A 225 -0.86 3.68 19.86
C LYS A 225 -1.87 3.04 20.85
N ASN A 226 -3.13 3.49 20.82
CA ASN A 226 -4.18 2.96 21.68
C ASN A 226 -4.99 1.82 21.03
N SER A 227 -4.64 1.42 19.81
CA SER A 227 -5.20 0.25 19.15
C SER A 227 -4.42 -1.01 19.51
N HIS A 228 -5.07 -2.17 19.41
CA HIS A 228 -4.49 -3.46 19.76
C HIS A 228 -4.20 -4.31 18.51
N LEU A 229 -4.95 -4.13 17.42
CA LEU A 229 -4.73 -4.77 16.13
C LEU A 229 -5.22 -3.88 14.98
N LEU A 230 -4.73 -4.16 13.78
CA LEU A 230 -5.27 -3.66 12.51
C LEU A 230 -6.16 -4.74 11.88
N LEU A 231 -7.42 -4.40 11.60
CA LEU A 231 -8.33 -5.21 10.78
C LEU A 231 -8.60 -4.49 9.46
N LEU A 232 -7.98 -4.95 8.38
CA LEU A 232 -8.10 -4.33 7.06
C LEU A 232 -8.32 -5.40 5.99
N PRO A 233 -9.55 -5.91 5.82
CA PRO A 233 -9.90 -6.94 4.83
C PRO A 233 -9.90 -6.35 3.41
N THR A 234 -8.75 -5.85 2.95
CA THR A 234 -8.64 -5.17 1.66
C THR A 234 -8.69 -6.13 0.49
N ASN A 235 -9.59 -5.90 -0.46
CA ASN A 235 -9.78 -6.76 -1.64
C ASN A 235 -8.67 -6.58 -2.68
N ALA A 236 -8.00 -5.43 -2.67
CA ALA A 236 -6.90 -5.13 -3.57
C ALA A 236 -5.89 -4.21 -2.89
N GLU A 237 -4.59 -4.59 -2.92
CA GLU A 237 -3.51 -3.85 -2.28
C GLU A 237 -2.15 -4.12 -2.93
N CYS A 238 -1.49 -3.08 -3.43
CA CYS A 238 -0.14 -3.21 -3.95
C CYS A 238 0.90 -3.16 -2.82
N SER A 239 0.76 -2.18 -1.91
CA SER A 239 1.70 -1.92 -0.81
C SER A 239 1.05 -1.02 0.23
N ALA A 240 0.33 -1.61 1.16
CA ALA A 240 -0.33 -0.85 2.21
C ALA A 240 0.69 -0.31 3.23
N ILE A 241 1.04 0.97 3.13
CA ILE A 241 1.91 1.64 4.10
C ILE A 241 1.38 1.47 5.53
N VAL A 242 0.05 1.38 5.71
CA VAL A 242 -0.56 1.15 7.02
C VAL A 242 -0.13 -0.19 7.65
N PHE A 243 0.31 -1.18 6.87
CA PHE A 243 0.87 -2.42 7.42
C PHE A 243 2.26 -2.19 8.03
N SER A 244 3.11 -1.40 7.36
CA SER A 244 4.39 -0.96 7.95
C SER A 244 4.16 -0.11 9.19
N GLU A 245 3.17 0.79 9.16
CA GLU A 245 2.78 1.63 10.28
C GLU A 245 2.24 0.82 11.47
N SER A 246 1.41 -0.18 11.22
CA SER A 246 0.91 -1.09 12.26
C SER A 246 2.04 -1.92 12.86
N SER A 247 2.95 -2.44 12.04
CA SER A 247 4.13 -3.18 12.50
C SER A 247 5.04 -2.32 13.37
N ALA A 248 5.20 -1.01 13.06
CA ALA A 248 5.98 -0.07 13.86
C ALA A 248 5.48 0.06 15.31
N PHE A 249 4.18 -0.06 15.52
CA PHE A 249 3.55 -0.06 16.84
C PHE A 249 3.32 -1.47 17.41
N GLY A 250 3.65 -2.51 16.66
CA GLY A 250 3.44 -3.90 17.05
C GLY A 250 1.97 -4.32 16.99
N LEU A 251 1.12 -3.67 16.18
CA LEU A 251 -0.26 -4.11 16.00
C LEU A 251 -0.31 -5.36 15.13
N PRO A 252 -0.82 -6.51 15.61
CA PRO A 252 -1.13 -7.65 14.76
C PRO A 252 -2.08 -7.26 13.64
N ILE A 253 -1.85 -7.79 12.43
CA ILE A 253 -2.55 -7.41 11.21
C ILE A 253 -3.41 -8.57 10.72
N PHE A 254 -4.70 -8.31 10.49
CA PHE A 254 -5.62 -9.26 9.86
C PHE A 254 -6.13 -8.67 8.55
N THR A 255 -5.83 -9.33 7.43
CA THR A 255 -6.12 -8.84 6.09
C THR A 255 -6.42 -9.99 5.13
N TYR A 256 -6.75 -9.70 3.86
CA TYR A 256 -6.79 -10.71 2.81
C TYR A 256 -5.40 -10.96 2.20
N ASP A 257 -5.19 -12.18 1.72
CA ASP A 257 -4.05 -12.52 0.88
C ASP A 257 -4.31 -12.07 -0.55
N THR A 258 -3.77 -10.91 -0.91
CA THR A 258 -3.98 -10.30 -2.23
C THR A 258 -2.83 -9.37 -2.61
N GLY A 259 -2.43 -9.39 -3.88
CA GLY A 259 -1.41 -8.49 -4.40
C GLY A 259 -0.11 -8.52 -3.61
N GLY A 260 0.34 -7.35 -3.16
CA GLY A 260 1.59 -7.20 -2.42
C GLY A 260 1.50 -7.40 -0.90
N THR A 261 0.34 -7.82 -0.36
CA THR A 261 0.14 -7.96 1.10
C THR A 261 1.14 -8.92 1.75
N GLY A 262 1.54 -9.98 1.02
CA GLY A 262 2.47 -11.00 1.52
C GLY A 262 3.87 -10.51 1.87
N ASN A 263 4.27 -9.33 1.38
CA ASN A 263 5.55 -8.71 1.78
C ASN A 263 5.48 -8.00 3.13
N TYR A 264 4.29 -7.60 3.56
CA TYR A 264 4.06 -6.79 4.75
C TYR A 264 3.45 -7.58 5.90
N VAL A 265 2.69 -8.61 5.58
CA VAL A 265 2.03 -9.48 6.58
C VAL A 265 2.50 -10.91 6.37
N ILE A 266 3.15 -11.44 7.39
CA ILE A 266 3.68 -12.80 7.43
C ILE A 266 2.88 -13.59 8.45
N ASP A 267 2.21 -14.66 8.00
CA ASP A 267 1.33 -15.47 8.83
C ASP A 267 2.08 -16.06 10.04
N GLY A 268 1.50 -15.89 11.23
CA GLY A 268 2.09 -16.30 12.50
C GLY A 268 3.28 -15.45 12.98
N VAL A 269 3.69 -14.42 12.23
CA VAL A 269 4.78 -13.50 12.62
C VAL A 269 4.22 -12.16 13.10
N ASN A 270 3.52 -11.43 12.22
CA ASN A 270 2.93 -10.13 12.56
C ASN A 270 1.42 -10.05 12.28
N GLY A 271 0.78 -11.16 11.96
CA GLY A 271 -0.65 -11.22 11.67
C GLY A 271 -1.03 -12.43 10.84
N TYR A 272 -2.17 -12.32 10.17
CA TYR A 272 -2.70 -13.37 9.30
C TYR A 272 -3.33 -12.78 8.04
N LYS A 273 -3.06 -13.45 6.93
CA LYS A 273 -3.71 -13.23 5.65
C LYS A 273 -4.76 -14.33 5.42
N LEU A 274 -5.99 -13.95 5.20
CA LEU A 274 -7.08 -14.87 4.91
C LEU A 274 -7.36 -14.92 3.39
N PRO A 275 -7.88 -16.02 2.85
CA PRO A 275 -8.30 -16.08 1.45
C PRO A 275 -9.37 -15.01 1.14
N LEU A 276 -9.40 -14.50 -0.10
CA LEU A 276 -10.39 -13.48 -0.53
C LEU A 276 -11.87 -13.96 -0.38
N ALA A 277 -12.09 -15.28 -0.31
CA ALA A 277 -13.40 -15.86 -0.06
C ALA A 277 -13.84 -15.78 1.41
N ALA A 278 -12.91 -15.57 2.35
CA ALA A 278 -13.20 -15.44 3.78
C ALA A 278 -14.13 -14.24 4.05
N ARG A 279 -14.97 -14.36 5.07
CA ARG A 279 -15.91 -13.34 5.50
C ARG A 279 -15.67 -12.99 6.98
N GLU A 280 -16.60 -12.26 7.57
CA GLU A 280 -16.55 -11.83 8.95
C GLU A 280 -16.33 -12.96 9.96
N GLN A 281 -16.84 -14.18 9.66
CA GLN A 281 -16.71 -15.34 10.52
C GLN A 281 -15.26 -15.77 10.66
N GLU A 282 -14.57 -15.98 9.53
CA GLU A 282 -13.17 -16.46 9.50
C GLU A 282 -12.22 -15.41 10.11
N PHE A 283 -12.49 -14.12 9.91
CA PHE A 283 -11.73 -13.06 10.57
C PHE A 283 -11.94 -13.06 12.08
N ALA A 284 -13.19 -13.23 12.55
CA ALA A 284 -13.48 -13.31 13.98
C ALA A 284 -12.82 -14.53 14.60
N ASP A 285 -12.88 -15.70 13.94
CA ASP A 285 -12.26 -16.95 14.40
C ASP A 285 -10.73 -16.79 14.53
N ALA A 286 -10.07 -16.17 13.52
CA ALA A 286 -8.63 -15.93 13.54
C ALA A 286 -8.22 -14.98 14.68
N ILE A 287 -8.97 -13.90 14.90
CA ILE A 287 -8.72 -12.94 15.98
C ILE A 287 -8.91 -13.61 17.34
N GLU A 288 -10.05 -14.27 17.56
CA GLU A 288 -10.39 -14.95 18.83
C GLU A 288 -9.35 -16.01 19.18
N LYS A 289 -8.99 -16.88 18.25
CA LYS A 289 -7.94 -17.90 18.42
C LYS A 289 -6.60 -17.28 18.84
N SER A 290 -6.22 -16.16 18.22
CA SER A 290 -4.97 -15.47 18.56
C SER A 290 -5.00 -14.84 19.97
N LEU A 291 -6.18 -14.44 20.45
CA LEU A 291 -6.36 -13.88 21.80
C LEU A 291 -6.33 -14.97 22.87
N GLU A 292 -6.90 -16.14 22.62
CA GLU A 292 -6.96 -17.27 23.57
C GLU A 292 -5.59 -17.92 23.78
N SER A 293 -4.79 -17.99 22.72
CA SER A 293 -3.41 -18.44 22.77
C SER A 293 -2.48 -17.26 23.05
N ASN A 294 -1.37 -17.42 23.75
CA ASN A 294 -0.35 -16.37 23.93
C ASN A 294 0.27 -15.87 22.59
N GLU A 295 -0.31 -16.26 21.46
CA GLU A 295 0.12 -15.93 20.11
C GLU A 295 -0.01 -14.42 19.82
N PHE A 296 -1.02 -13.76 20.38
CA PHE A 296 -1.23 -12.32 20.18
C PHE A 296 -0.01 -11.49 20.59
N LEU A 297 0.64 -11.86 21.71
CA LEU A 297 1.89 -11.23 22.15
C LEU A 297 3.07 -11.57 21.22
N GLN A 298 3.08 -12.77 20.61
CA GLN A 298 4.11 -13.16 19.64
C GLN A 298 3.94 -12.35 18.35
N LEU A 299 2.72 -12.19 17.84
CA LEU A 299 2.41 -11.36 16.67
C LEU A 299 2.80 -9.89 16.91
N HIS A 300 2.53 -9.35 18.11
CA HIS A 300 2.97 -8.01 18.50
C HIS A 300 4.50 -7.86 18.40
N LYS A 301 5.26 -8.76 19.00
CA LYS A 301 6.73 -8.75 18.95
C LYS A 301 7.26 -8.95 17.53
N GLY A 302 6.65 -9.86 16.77
CA GLY A 302 6.99 -10.13 15.39
C GLY A 302 6.78 -8.92 14.47
N GLY A 303 5.71 -8.14 14.70
CA GLY A 303 5.49 -6.87 14.01
C GLY A 303 6.63 -5.89 14.22
N ILE A 304 7.04 -5.68 15.48
CA ILE A 304 8.17 -4.80 15.84
C ILE A 304 9.47 -5.27 15.20
N THR A 305 9.74 -6.58 15.24
CA THR A 305 10.92 -7.16 14.62
C THR A 305 10.93 -6.90 13.10
N LEU A 306 9.83 -7.19 12.42
CA LEU A 306 9.69 -7.01 10.99
C LEU A 306 9.82 -5.52 10.58
N PHE A 307 9.27 -4.61 11.39
CA PHE A 307 9.47 -3.18 11.21
C PHE A 307 10.95 -2.80 11.28
N ASN A 308 11.65 -3.23 12.33
CA ASN A 308 13.06 -2.91 12.53
C ASN A 308 13.97 -3.48 11.43
N GLU A 309 13.66 -4.67 10.92
CA GLU A 309 14.46 -5.35 9.91
C GLU A 309 14.25 -4.78 8.49
N ARG A 310 13.02 -4.37 8.12
CA ARG A 310 12.75 -4.00 6.72
C ARG A 310 11.61 -3.01 6.46
N LEU A 311 10.66 -2.75 7.40
CA LEU A 311 9.49 -1.92 7.14
C LEU A 311 9.65 -0.47 7.64
N ASN A 312 10.88 0.04 7.65
CA ASN A 312 11.22 1.42 8.00
C ASN A 312 12.14 2.05 6.94
N TRP A 313 12.11 3.38 6.85
CA TRP A 313 12.85 4.11 5.83
C TRP A 313 14.38 4.10 6.05
N SER A 314 14.85 3.94 7.29
CA SER A 314 16.28 3.81 7.59
C SER A 314 16.85 2.52 7.01
N THR A 315 16.17 1.40 7.24
CA THR A 315 16.56 0.10 6.68
C THR A 315 16.38 0.09 5.15
N TRP A 316 15.31 0.71 4.63
CA TRP A 316 15.13 0.91 3.20
C TRP A 316 16.36 1.60 2.58
N SER A 317 16.80 2.71 3.18
CA SER A 317 17.95 3.48 2.71
C SER A 317 19.25 2.66 2.70
N LYS A 318 19.49 1.85 3.75
CA LYS A 318 20.66 0.95 3.82
C LYS A 318 20.60 -0.12 2.73
N ARG A 319 19.44 -0.75 2.53
CA ARG A 319 19.25 -1.78 1.49
C ARG A 319 19.35 -1.18 0.08
N PHE A 320 18.80 0.02 -0.14
CA PHE A 320 18.95 0.75 -1.39
C PHE A 320 20.42 1.04 -1.71
N ARG A 321 21.20 1.57 -0.73
CA ARG A 321 22.63 1.82 -0.90
C ARG A 321 23.38 0.55 -1.29
N LYS A 322 23.09 -0.56 -0.63
CA LYS A 322 23.70 -1.86 -0.94
C LYS A 322 23.41 -2.28 -2.39
N ILE A 323 22.17 -2.11 -2.86
CA ILE A 323 21.80 -2.39 -4.27
C ILE A 323 22.62 -1.51 -5.22
N MET A 324 22.81 -0.23 -4.90
CA MET A 324 23.62 0.69 -5.72
C MET A 324 25.08 0.23 -5.79
N GLU A 325 25.70 -0.10 -4.66
CA GLU A 325 27.06 -0.59 -4.55
C GLU A 325 27.27 -1.90 -5.34
N GLU A 326 26.34 -2.86 -5.19
CA GLU A 326 26.37 -4.13 -5.94
C GLU A 326 26.27 -3.96 -7.47
N ASN A 327 25.73 -2.84 -7.94
CA ASN A 327 25.58 -2.50 -9.35
C ASN A 327 26.59 -1.43 -9.82
N ASN A 328 27.60 -1.09 -9.01
CA ASN A 328 28.62 -0.08 -9.29
C ASN A 328 28.06 1.33 -9.60
N LEU A 329 27.04 1.73 -8.85
CA LEU A 329 26.43 3.06 -8.90
C LEU A 329 26.66 3.86 -7.60
#